data_dca7c8bbb94164e4d2c3ebdf246a268f
#
_entry.id   dca7c8bbb94164e4d2c3ebdf246a268f
#
_cell.length_a   1.000
_cell.length_b   1.000
_cell.length_c   1.000
_cell.angle_alpha   90.00
_cell.angle_beta   90.00
_cell.angle_gamma   90.00
#
_symmetry.space_group_name_H-M   'P 1'
#
loop_
_entity.id
_entity.type
_entity.pdbx_description
1 polymer ?
#
loop_
_entity_poly.entity_id
_entity_poly.type
_entity_poly.pdbx_seq_one_letter_code
_entity_poly.pdbx_strand_id
1 'polypeptide(L)'
;MAGQLPDERAPGPGRWRRPRKQAQAGIHWHRTLLNKGPGPLQPGHLVYRPRRGGAGMLYCLVLDCSASMLRQDKLAMAKGLISAWAHQLYTQRSALAVVGFSGQGAYILRPPSRAPLCSDAWVAPIPGGGGSPVGAGIQRAQDLMAQAKRRHPDQPIGLWLLTDGRTTQQPPRPDIADFCEVVDFETEAIRLGGAQRIARAWQAPCWPVSAFIEMG
;
A
#
# COMPACT_ATOMS: atom_id res chain seq x y z
N MET A 1 -16.64 26.82 -25.15
CA MET A 1 -16.53 25.38 -24.94
C MET A 1 -15.52 25.17 -23.81
N ALA A 2 -16.01 24.98 -22.58
CA ALA A 2 -15.16 24.76 -21.40
C ALA A 2 -14.80 23.27 -21.37
N GLY A 3 -13.53 22.95 -21.60
CA GLY A 3 -13.02 21.60 -21.44
C GLY A 3 -13.04 21.21 -19.95
N GLN A 4 -13.80 20.19 -19.61
CA GLN A 4 -13.75 19.55 -18.31
C GLN A 4 -12.35 18.95 -18.14
N LEU A 5 -11.62 19.47 -17.15
CA LEU A 5 -10.41 18.82 -16.63
C LEU A 5 -10.83 17.48 -16.02
N PRO A 6 -10.07 16.39 -16.25
CA PRO A 6 -10.35 15.11 -15.58
C PRO A 6 -10.21 15.28 -14.07
N ASP A 7 -11.11 14.62 -13.33
CA ASP A 7 -11.14 14.58 -11.86
C ASP A 7 -9.89 13.83 -11.33
N GLU A 8 -8.77 14.52 -11.23
CA GLU A 8 -7.48 14.03 -10.73
C GLU A 8 -7.45 14.01 -9.20
N ARG A 9 -8.39 13.30 -8.58
CA ARG A 9 -8.27 13.03 -7.15
C ARG A 9 -7.26 11.92 -6.94
N ALA A 10 -6.20 12.22 -6.18
CA ALA A 10 -5.20 11.22 -5.81
C ALA A 10 -5.88 9.99 -5.18
N PRO A 11 -5.60 8.77 -5.67
CA PRO A 11 -6.15 7.57 -5.10
C PRO A 11 -5.46 7.24 -3.78
N GLY A 12 -6.17 7.35 -2.67
CA GLY A 12 -5.71 6.80 -1.39
C GLY A 12 -5.79 5.27 -1.37
N PRO A 13 -5.12 4.58 -0.41
CA PRO A 13 -5.26 3.15 -0.21
C PRO A 13 -6.74 2.79 -0.09
N GLY A 14 -7.22 1.91 -0.94
CA GLY A 14 -8.62 1.48 -0.99
C GLY A 14 -9.43 1.96 -2.17
N ARG A 15 -8.96 2.93 -2.96
CA ARG A 15 -9.60 3.31 -4.23
C ARG A 15 -9.09 2.52 -5.44
N TRP A 16 -8.07 1.66 -5.26
CA TRP A 16 -7.55 0.84 -6.34
C TRP A 16 -8.54 -0.23 -6.76
N ARG A 17 -9.00 -0.13 -8.01
CA ARG A 17 -9.64 -1.27 -8.67
C ARG A 17 -8.58 -2.34 -8.87
N ARG A 18 -8.81 -3.52 -8.29
CA ARG A 18 -7.97 -4.69 -8.46
C ARG A 18 -7.66 -4.90 -9.95
N PRO A 19 -6.40 -5.11 -10.36
CA PRO A 19 -6.14 -5.71 -11.65
C PRO A 19 -6.89 -7.04 -11.67
N ARG A 20 -7.79 -7.21 -12.65
CA ARG A 20 -8.52 -8.45 -12.86
C ARG A 20 -7.57 -9.53 -13.37
N LYS A 21 -6.72 -10.08 -12.52
CA LYS A 21 -6.32 -11.47 -12.71
C LYS A 21 -7.53 -12.31 -12.30
N GLN A 22 -8.21 -12.87 -13.28
CA GLN A 22 -9.26 -13.87 -13.09
C GLN A 22 -8.63 -15.12 -12.46
N ALA A 23 -8.45 -15.11 -11.14
CA ALA A 23 -8.24 -16.35 -10.41
C ALA A 23 -9.56 -17.12 -10.51
N GLN A 24 -9.54 -18.26 -11.18
CA GLN A 24 -10.70 -19.13 -11.38
C GLN A 24 -11.31 -19.45 -10.00
N ALA A 25 -12.57 -19.08 -9.80
CA ALA A 25 -13.31 -19.48 -8.62
C ALA A 25 -13.43 -21.02 -8.65
N GLY A 26 -12.96 -21.70 -7.61
CA GLY A 26 -13.05 -23.16 -7.52
C GLY A 26 -14.50 -23.63 -7.59
N ILE A 27 -14.77 -24.74 -8.28
CA ILE A 27 -16.12 -25.30 -8.39
C ILE A 27 -16.57 -25.82 -7.03
N HIS A 28 -17.82 -25.54 -6.65
CA HIS A 28 -18.48 -26.09 -5.48
C HIS A 28 -19.12 -27.44 -5.82
N TRP A 29 -18.29 -28.50 -5.90
CA TRP A 29 -18.72 -29.81 -6.39
C TRP A 29 -20.01 -30.34 -5.78
N HIS A 30 -20.19 -30.24 -4.46
CA HIS A 30 -21.42 -30.70 -3.80
C HIS A 30 -22.68 -30.01 -4.37
N ARG A 31 -22.67 -28.68 -4.51
CA ARG A 31 -23.80 -27.94 -5.10
C ARG A 31 -23.91 -28.16 -6.59
N THR A 32 -22.79 -28.30 -7.31
CA THR A 32 -22.78 -28.65 -8.73
C THR A 32 -23.43 -30.01 -8.98
N LEU A 33 -23.10 -31.02 -8.17
CA LEU A 33 -23.70 -32.36 -8.31
C LEU A 33 -25.19 -32.38 -7.94
N LEU A 34 -25.61 -31.65 -6.94
CA LEU A 34 -27.04 -31.47 -6.61
C LEU A 34 -27.79 -30.78 -7.77
N ASN A 35 -27.20 -29.73 -8.36
CA ASN A 35 -27.80 -28.99 -9.46
C ASN A 35 -27.84 -29.79 -10.78
N LYS A 36 -26.89 -30.70 -10.97
CA LYS A 36 -26.79 -31.59 -12.12
C LYS A 36 -27.95 -32.62 -12.17
N GLY A 37 -28.40 -33.11 -10.99
CA GLY A 37 -29.32 -34.24 -10.94
C GLY A 37 -28.75 -35.51 -11.59
N PRO A 38 -29.61 -36.45 -12.08
CA PRO A 38 -29.17 -37.74 -12.65
C PRO A 38 -28.58 -37.63 -14.07
N GLY A 39 -28.67 -36.49 -14.75
CA GLY A 39 -28.19 -36.29 -16.12
C GLY A 39 -26.67 -36.10 -16.27
N PRO A 40 -26.12 -35.97 -17.50
CA PRO A 40 -24.72 -35.63 -17.72
C PRO A 40 -24.39 -34.21 -17.23
N LEU A 41 -23.13 -33.99 -16.84
CA LEU A 41 -22.67 -32.69 -16.38
C LEU A 41 -22.64 -31.70 -17.56
N GLN A 42 -23.29 -30.55 -17.39
CA GLN A 42 -23.29 -29.45 -18.36
C GLN A 42 -22.70 -28.18 -17.74
N PRO A 43 -22.14 -27.24 -18.53
CA PRO A 43 -21.60 -25.98 -18.02
C PRO A 43 -22.56 -25.18 -17.14
N GLY A 44 -23.87 -25.20 -17.46
CA GLY A 44 -24.92 -24.54 -16.69
C GLY A 44 -25.15 -25.12 -15.28
N HIS A 45 -24.67 -26.33 -15.02
CA HIS A 45 -24.77 -26.97 -13.69
C HIS A 45 -23.64 -26.54 -12.76
N LEU A 46 -22.58 -25.91 -13.28
CA LEU A 46 -21.41 -25.53 -12.49
C LEU A 46 -21.77 -24.42 -11.48
N VAL A 47 -21.74 -24.78 -10.22
CA VAL A 47 -21.86 -23.81 -9.12
C VAL A 47 -20.46 -23.52 -8.62
N TYR A 48 -20.05 -22.27 -8.76
CA TYR A 48 -18.77 -21.83 -8.26
C TYR A 48 -18.87 -21.51 -6.77
N ARG A 49 -17.84 -21.87 -6.01
CA ARG A 49 -17.76 -21.45 -4.61
C ARG A 49 -17.80 -19.93 -4.57
N PRO A 50 -18.73 -19.28 -3.78
CA PRO A 50 -18.54 -17.88 -3.51
C PRO A 50 -17.14 -17.73 -2.93
N ARG A 51 -16.34 -16.82 -3.47
CA ARG A 51 -15.01 -16.55 -2.91
C ARG A 51 -15.21 -16.33 -1.42
N ARG A 52 -14.77 -17.27 -0.59
CA ARG A 52 -14.51 -16.99 0.82
C ARG A 52 -13.66 -15.74 0.76
N GLY A 53 -14.14 -14.64 1.34
CA GLY A 53 -13.56 -13.32 1.16
C GLY A 53 -12.04 -13.44 1.21
N GLY A 54 -11.41 -13.42 0.03
CA GLY A 54 -9.98 -13.60 -0.09
C GLY A 54 -9.36 -12.56 0.82
N ALA A 55 -8.29 -12.89 1.50
CA ALA A 55 -7.57 -11.93 2.33
C ALA A 55 -7.53 -10.61 1.54
N GLY A 56 -8.10 -9.54 2.12
CA GLY A 56 -8.11 -8.24 1.46
C GLY A 56 -6.68 -7.89 1.03
N MET A 57 -6.50 -6.95 0.12
CA MET A 57 -5.18 -6.52 -0.30
C MET A 57 -4.29 -6.20 0.91
N LEU A 58 -3.01 -6.56 0.84
CA LEU A 58 -2.00 -6.09 1.79
C LEU A 58 -1.44 -4.75 1.30
N TYR A 59 -1.55 -3.73 2.12
CA TYR A 59 -0.90 -2.45 1.91
C TYR A 59 0.35 -2.38 2.78
N CYS A 60 1.52 -2.27 2.14
CA CYS A 60 2.80 -2.09 2.80
C CYS A 60 3.21 -0.62 2.71
N LEU A 61 3.17 0.08 3.82
CA LEU A 61 3.60 1.48 3.90
C LEU A 61 5.06 1.53 4.34
N VAL A 62 5.87 2.30 3.64
CA VAL A 62 7.28 2.53 3.96
C VAL A 62 7.43 4.01 4.29
N LEU A 63 7.68 4.30 5.57
CA LEU A 63 7.70 5.66 6.12
C LEU A 63 9.13 6.14 6.34
N ASP A 64 9.46 7.25 5.73
CA ASP A 64 10.66 8.01 6.02
C ASP A 64 10.51 8.71 7.37
N CYS A 65 11.36 8.32 8.32
CA CYS A 65 11.44 8.93 9.65
C CYS A 65 12.75 9.74 9.83
N SER A 66 13.41 10.14 8.75
CA SER A 66 14.67 10.89 8.79
C SER A 66 14.51 12.31 9.36
N ALA A 67 15.63 12.95 9.65
CA ALA A 67 15.65 14.30 10.22
C ALA A 67 15.00 15.37 9.30
N SER A 68 15.01 15.17 7.98
CA SER A 68 14.33 16.08 7.04
C SER A 68 12.82 16.03 7.17
N MET A 69 12.26 14.89 7.55
CA MET A 69 10.83 14.72 7.79
C MET A 69 10.33 15.39 9.08
N LEU A 70 11.24 15.76 10.01
CA LEU A 70 10.88 16.54 11.19
C LEU A 70 10.62 18.02 10.89
N ARG A 71 11.10 18.49 9.75
CA ARG A 71 10.90 19.89 9.33
C ARG A 71 9.48 20.06 8.79
N GLN A 72 8.89 21.23 9.08
CA GLN A 72 7.55 21.62 8.58
C GLN A 72 6.48 20.55 8.86
N ASP A 73 6.59 19.85 9.99
CA ASP A 73 5.62 18.85 10.44
C ASP A 73 5.35 17.70 9.46
N LYS A 74 6.24 17.44 8.49
CA LYS A 74 6.07 16.40 7.47
C LYS A 74 5.83 15.02 8.09
N LEU A 75 6.59 14.68 9.16
CA LEU A 75 6.41 13.40 9.85
C LEU A 75 5.04 13.36 10.57
N ALA A 76 4.58 14.46 11.14
CA ALA A 76 3.26 14.56 11.74
C ALA A 76 2.15 14.39 10.69
N MET A 77 2.29 15.03 9.52
CA MET A 77 1.38 14.84 8.38
C MET A 77 1.36 13.38 7.91
N ALA A 78 2.54 12.75 7.80
CA ALA A 78 2.64 11.35 7.39
C ALA A 78 1.97 10.41 8.40
N LYS A 79 2.12 10.67 9.70
CA LYS A 79 1.44 9.94 10.77
C LYS A 79 -0.08 10.09 10.67
N GLY A 80 -0.57 11.30 10.47
CA GLY A 80 -2.00 11.56 10.27
C GLY A 80 -2.56 10.81 9.05
N LEU A 81 -1.83 10.81 7.94
CA LEU A 81 -2.20 10.08 6.73
C LEU A 81 -2.24 8.57 6.97
N ILE A 82 -1.25 8.00 7.67
CA ILE A 82 -1.23 6.57 8.04
C ILE A 82 -2.44 6.22 8.90
N SER A 83 -2.81 7.08 9.88
CA SER A 83 -3.98 6.87 10.74
C SER A 83 -5.27 6.87 9.93
N ALA A 84 -5.46 7.85 9.04
CA ALA A 84 -6.63 7.93 8.17
C ALA A 84 -6.72 6.70 7.24
N TRP A 85 -5.61 6.28 6.66
CA TRP A 85 -5.56 5.10 5.80
C TRP A 85 -5.80 3.81 6.58
N ALA A 86 -5.26 3.67 7.78
CA ALA A 86 -5.52 2.49 8.62
C ALA A 86 -7.01 2.32 8.91
N HIS A 87 -7.72 3.42 9.24
CA HIS A 87 -9.18 3.41 9.42
C HIS A 87 -9.92 2.99 8.14
N GLN A 88 -9.56 3.56 7.00
CA GLN A 88 -10.16 3.20 5.70
C GLN A 88 -9.91 1.72 5.35
N LEU A 89 -8.69 1.22 5.56
CA LEU A 89 -8.34 -0.16 5.30
C LEU A 89 -9.04 -1.14 6.26
N TYR A 90 -9.30 -0.71 7.49
CA TYR A 90 -10.10 -1.49 8.45
C TYR A 90 -11.52 -1.72 7.91
N THR A 91 -12.19 -0.68 7.42
CA THR A 91 -13.55 -0.79 6.86
C THR A 91 -13.59 -1.71 5.63
N GLN A 92 -12.52 -1.73 4.84
CA GLN A 92 -12.36 -2.57 3.65
C GLN A 92 -11.88 -4.00 3.96
N ARG A 93 -11.66 -4.33 5.24
CA ARG A 93 -11.11 -5.63 5.68
C ARG A 93 -9.77 -5.97 5.03
N SER A 94 -8.98 -4.96 4.69
CA SER A 94 -7.64 -5.09 4.11
C SER A 94 -6.58 -5.30 5.20
N ALA A 95 -5.42 -5.81 4.80
CA ALA A 95 -4.26 -5.95 5.66
C ALA A 95 -3.34 -4.73 5.53
N LEU A 96 -2.64 -4.39 6.60
CA LEU A 96 -1.68 -3.29 6.68
C LEU A 96 -0.36 -3.80 7.27
N ALA A 97 0.74 -3.40 6.66
CA ALA A 97 2.09 -3.50 7.20
C ALA A 97 2.73 -2.12 7.14
N VAL A 98 3.55 -1.77 8.12
CA VAL A 98 4.27 -0.49 8.14
C VAL A 98 5.72 -0.70 8.53
N VAL A 99 6.61 -0.18 7.70
CA VAL A 99 8.06 -0.15 7.92
C VAL A 99 8.48 1.30 8.07
N GLY A 100 9.24 1.61 9.11
CA GLY A 100 9.93 2.89 9.26
C GLY A 100 11.40 2.75 8.87
N PHE A 101 12.00 3.82 8.38
CA PHE A 101 13.45 3.88 8.20
C PHE A 101 14.01 5.24 8.62
N SER A 102 15.15 5.22 9.31
CA SER A 102 15.87 6.42 9.73
C SER A 102 17.28 6.05 10.24
N GLY A 103 18.16 7.02 10.35
CA GLY A 103 19.51 6.81 10.88
C GLY A 103 20.31 5.83 10.01
N GLN A 104 20.57 4.65 10.52
CA GLN A 104 21.36 3.63 9.82
C GLN A 104 20.56 2.39 9.40
N GLY A 105 19.23 2.40 9.56
CA GLY A 105 18.48 1.18 9.28
C GLY A 105 16.99 1.34 9.08
N ALA A 106 16.33 0.20 9.01
CA ALA A 106 14.90 0.09 8.90
C ALA A 106 14.34 -0.87 9.96
N TYR A 107 13.12 -0.58 10.40
CA TYR A 107 12.45 -1.31 11.47
C TYR A 107 10.97 -1.51 11.15
N ILE A 108 10.42 -2.58 11.69
CA ILE A 108 9.00 -2.89 11.51
C ILE A 108 8.21 -2.10 12.56
N LEU A 109 7.38 -1.18 12.10
CA LEU A 109 6.42 -0.48 12.95
C LEU A 109 5.16 -1.31 13.16
N ARG A 110 4.74 -2.02 12.11
CA ARG A 110 3.59 -2.93 12.15
C ARG A 110 3.83 -4.11 11.21
N PRO A 111 3.78 -5.35 11.72
CA PRO A 111 3.83 -6.52 10.85
C PRO A 111 2.55 -6.68 10.03
N PRO A 112 2.58 -7.45 8.91
CA PRO A 112 1.40 -7.73 8.10
C PRO A 112 0.27 -8.34 8.95
N SER A 113 -0.80 -7.58 9.10
CA SER A 113 -1.98 -7.97 9.88
C SER A 113 -3.20 -7.21 9.39
N ARG A 114 -4.41 -7.62 9.80
CA ARG A 114 -5.60 -6.82 9.51
C ARG A 114 -5.40 -5.37 9.98
N ALA A 115 -5.79 -4.41 9.16
CA ALA A 115 -5.72 -3.00 9.53
C ALA A 115 -6.49 -2.75 10.85
N PRO A 116 -5.96 -1.96 11.78
CA PRO A 116 -6.63 -1.66 13.05
C PRO A 116 -7.70 -0.60 12.86
N LEU A 117 -8.71 -0.61 13.73
CA LEU A 117 -9.72 0.46 13.78
C LEU A 117 -9.11 1.77 14.26
N CYS A 118 -8.23 1.70 15.27
CA CYS A 118 -7.50 2.84 15.82
C CYS A 118 -5.99 2.60 15.68
N SER A 119 -5.26 3.61 15.26
CA SER A 119 -3.83 3.55 14.98
C SER A 119 -2.98 4.46 15.86
N ASP A 120 -3.57 5.39 16.60
CA ASP A 120 -2.84 6.44 17.30
C ASP A 120 -1.85 5.89 18.33
N ALA A 121 -2.20 4.83 19.04
CA ALA A 121 -1.35 4.22 20.06
C ALA A 121 0.02 3.77 19.54
N TRP A 122 0.12 3.32 18.27
CA TRP A 122 1.37 2.84 17.69
C TRP A 122 1.97 3.83 16.68
N VAL A 123 1.17 4.74 16.11
CA VAL A 123 1.64 5.76 15.15
C VAL A 123 2.23 6.96 15.87
N ALA A 124 1.57 7.46 16.93
CA ALA A 124 2.02 8.66 17.63
C ALA A 124 3.47 8.56 18.16
N PRO A 125 3.93 7.46 18.80
CA PRO A 125 5.26 7.36 19.35
C PRO A 125 6.39 7.14 18.33
N ILE A 126 6.10 7.04 17.01
CA ILE A 126 7.14 6.82 16.00
C ILE A 126 8.17 7.96 16.07
N PRO A 127 9.45 7.65 16.39
CA PRO A 127 10.48 8.67 16.48
C PRO A 127 10.92 9.14 15.09
N GLY A 128 11.46 10.35 15.01
CA GLY A 128 12.11 10.86 13.80
C GLY A 128 13.55 11.27 14.09
N GLY A 129 14.39 11.31 13.06
CA GLY A 129 15.76 11.78 13.12
C GLY A 129 16.75 10.91 12.36
N GLY A 130 17.98 11.41 12.24
CA GLY A 130 19.05 10.71 11.52
C GLY A 130 18.95 10.79 9.99
N GLY A 131 19.73 9.96 9.32
CA GLY A 131 19.77 9.87 7.85
C GLY A 131 18.54 9.21 7.24
N SER A 132 18.49 9.15 5.91
CA SER A 132 17.41 8.53 5.13
C SER A 132 17.90 7.31 4.36
N PRO A 133 18.04 6.13 5.01
CA PRO A 133 18.46 4.89 4.36
C PRO A 133 17.29 4.23 3.64
N VAL A 134 16.76 4.86 2.61
CA VAL A 134 15.58 4.40 1.87
C VAL A 134 15.75 2.98 1.31
N GLY A 135 16.97 2.62 0.89
CA GLY A 135 17.29 1.27 0.43
C GLY A 135 17.03 0.20 1.50
N ALA A 136 17.42 0.47 2.75
CA ALA A 136 17.15 -0.43 3.87
C ALA A 136 15.64 -0.53 4.15
N GLY A 137 14.91 0.60 4.06
CA GLY A 137 13.45 0.63 4.19
C GLY A 137 12.76 -0.26 3.16
N ILE A 138 13.14 -0.12 1.90
CA ILE A 138 12.58 -0.91 0.80
C ILE A 138 12.94 -2.39 0.94
N GLN A 139 14.19 -2.72 1.27
CA GLN A 139 14.59 -4.12 1.50
C GLN A 139 13.78 -4.77 2.62
N ARG A 140 13.60 -4.03 3.73
CA ARG A 140 12.79 -4.53 4.86
C ARG A 140 11.34 -4.76 4.49
N ALA A 141 10.76 -3.88 3.67
CA ALA A 141 9.42 -4.03 3.13
C ALA A 141 9.30 -5.24 2.20
N GLN A 142 10.29 -5.46 1.32
CA GLN A 142 10.35 -6.65 0.47
C GLN A 142 10.34 -7.95 1.28
N ASP A 143 11.14 -8.03 2.35
CA ASP A 143 11.19 -9.21 3.23
C ASP A 143 9.82 -9.49 3.87
N LEU A 144 9.13 -8.44 4.36
CA LEU A 144 7.79 -8.57 4.92
C LEU A 144 6.75 -9.01 3.89
N MET A 145 6.78 -8.40 2.71
CA MET A 145 5.88 -8.75 1.61
C MET A 145 6.12 -10.18 1.13
N ALA A 146 7.38 -10.61 1.04
CA ALA A 146 7.74 -12.00 0.70
C ALA A 146 7.20 -12.99 1.74
N GLN A 147 7.30 -12.65 3.02
CA GLN A 147 6.75 -13.48 4.08
C GLN A 147 5.21 -13.56 4.00
N ALA A 148 4.54 -12.44 3.73
CA ALA A 148 3.10 -12.40 3.56
C ALA A 148 2.66 -13.21 2.32
N LYS A 149 3.38 -13.09 1.21
CA LYS A 149 3.09 -13.82 -0.03
C LYS A 149 3.24 -15.33 0.11
N ARG A 150 4.21 -15.80 0.92
CA ARG A 150 4.33 -17.23 1.25
C ARG A 150 3.12 -17.76 2.03
N ARG A 151 2.52 -16.96 2.91
CA ARG A 151 1.34 -17.35 3.70
C ARG A 151 0.04 -17.25 2.88
N HIS A 152 -0.02 -16.28 2.00
CA HIS A 152 -1.20 -15.96 1.18
C HIS A 152 -0.79 -15.67 -0.28
N PRO A 153 -0.49 -16.72 -1.09
CA PRO A 153 0.06 -16.56 -2.45
C PRO A 153 -0.80 -15.69 -3.38
N ASP A 154 -2.12 -15.77 -3.23
CA ASP A 154 -3.08 -15.03 -4.06
C ASP A 154 -3.41 -13.62 -3.53
N GLN A 155 -2.86 -13.22 -2.38
CA GLN A 155 -3.12 -11.90 -1.82
C GLN A 155 -2.42 -10.83 -2.66
N PRO A 156 -3.16 -9.83 -3.19
CA PRO A 156 -2.54 -8.69 -3.85
C PRO A 156 -1.77 -7.85 -2.82
N ILE A 157 -0.63 -7.30 -3.24
CA ILE A 157 0.23 -6.48 -2.40
C ILE A 157 0.51 -5.15 -3.08
N GLY A 158 0.24 -4.04 -2.40
CA GLY A 158 0.61 -2.70 -2.82
C GLY A 158 1.66 -2.10 -1.88
N LEU A 159 2.62 -1.36 -2.43
CA LEU A 159 3.60 -0.62 -1.65
C LEU A 159 3.41 0.88 -1.84
N TRP A 160 3.45 1.61 -0.72
CA TRP A 160 3.44 3.06 -0.68
C TRP A 160 4.68 3.56 0.04
N LEU A 161 5.49 4.37 -0.64
CA LEU A 161 6.64 5.05 -0.05
C LEU A 161 6.25 6.48 0.31
N LEU A 162 6.37 6.84 1.58
CA LEU A 162 6.10 8.16 2.14
C LEU A 162 7.45 8.81 2.48
N THR A 163 7.90 9.79 1.70
CA THR A 163 9.23 10.41 1.86
C THR A 163 9.24 11.83 1.29
N ASP A 164 10.14 12.68 1.76
CA ASP A 164 10.47 13.95 1.11
C ASP A 164 11.60 13.79 0.06
N GLY A 165 12.06 12.57 -0.14
CA GLY A 165 13.05 12.22 -1.15
C GLY A 165 14.46 12.79 -0.93
N ARG A 166 14.77 13.28 0.28
CA ARG A 166 16.11 13.80 0.63
C ARG A 166 17.10 12.67 0.88
N THR A 167 17.34 11.89 -0.17
CA THR A 167 18.27 10.75 -0.17
C THR A 167 19.10 10.76 -1.45
N THR A 168 20.31 10.26 -1.36
CA THR A 168 21.17 9.98 -2.52
C THR A 168 20.94 8.60 -3.11
N GLN A 169 20.22 7.73 -2.39
CA GLN A 169 19.96 6.37 -2.79
C GLN A 169 18.80 6.31 -3.80
N GLN A 170 18.92 5.40 -4.75
CA GLN A 170 17.83 5.03 -5.65
C GLN A 170 17.56 3.52 -5.49
N PRO A 171 16.69 3.13 -4.58
CA PRO A 171 16.40 1.71 -4.38
C PRO A 171 15.68 1.14 -5.62
N PRO A 172 15.92 -0.13 -5.96
CA PRO A 172 15.18 -0.79 -7.03
C PRO A 172 13.68 -0.88 -6.67
N ARG A 173 12.85 -0.95 -7.71
CA ARG A 173 11.41 -1.20 -7.52
C ARG A 173 11.22 -2.58 -6.88
N PRO A 174 10.40 -2.71 -5.83
CA PRO A 174 10.04 -4.00 -5.24
C PRO A 174 9.25 -4.89 -6.22
N ASP A 175 9.85 -5.98 -6.70
CA ASP A 175 9.23 -6.87 -7.70
C ASP A 175 8.03 -7.64 -7.15
N ILE A 176 8.00 -7.86 -5.84
CA ILE A 176 6.92 -8.61 -5.18
C ILE A 176 5.62 -7.79 -5.03
N ALA A 177 5.69 -6.48 -5.16
CA ALA A 177 4.53 -5.61 -5.11
C ALA A 177 3.80 -5.59 -6.47
N ASP A 178 2.50 -5.81 -6.45
CA ASP A 178 1.66 -5.72 -7.66
C ASP A 178 1.62 -4.28 -8.19
N PHE A 179 1.72 -3.30 -7.29
CA PHE A 179 1.92 -1.88 -7.64
C PHE A 179 2.74 -1.16 -6.57
N CYS A 180 3.39 -0.07 -6.99
CA CYS A 180 4.11 0.84 -6.11
C CYS A 180 3.63 2.26 -6.33
N GLU A 181 3.59 3.07 -5.28
CA GLU A 181 3.29 4.48 -5.33
C GLU A 181 4.20 5.26 -4.39
N VAL A 182 4.43 6.52 -4.70
CA VAL A 182 5.24 7.41 -3.88
C VAL A 182 4.40 8.60 -3.47
N VAL A 183 4.43 8.95 -2.18
CA VAL A 183 3.87 10.20 -1.65
C VAL A 183 5.01 11.14 -1.33
N ASP A 184 5.01 12.27 -2.02
CA ASP A 184 6.03 13.30 -1.92
C ASP A 184 5.67 14.30 -0.81
N PHE A 185 6.48 14.31 0.23
CA PHE A 185 6.38 15.25 1.35
C PHE A 185 7.29 16.48 1.18
N GLU A 186 7.86 16.69 -0.01
CA GLU A 186 8.66 17.89 -0.27
C GLU A 186 7.74 19.11 -0.41
N THR A 187 7.67 19.92 0.66
CA THR A 187 6.82 21.11 0.75
C THR A 187 7.60 22.42 0.58
N GLU A 188 8.91 22.35 0.46
CA GLU A 188 9.79 23.50 0.32
C GLU A 188 9.61 24.20 -1.05
N ALA A 189 9.83 25.54 -1.05
CA ALA A 189 9.76 26.33 -2.29
C ALA A 189 10.79 25.87 -3.33
N ILE A 190 12.00 25.48 -2.89
CA ILE A 190 13.03 24.88 -3.77
C ILE A 190 12.93 23.37 -3.64
N ARG A 191 12.46 22.74 -4.70
CA ARG A 191 12.27 21.30 -4.76
C ARG A 191 13.49 20.58 -5.32
N LEU A 192 13.93 19.54 -4.61
CA LEU A 192 15.01 18.65 -5.07
C LEU A 192 14.48 17.50 -5.94
N GLY A 193 13.20 17.20 -5.87
CA GLY A 193 12.51 16.20 -6.67
C GLY A 193 12.98 14.77 -6.42
N GLY A 194 13.44 14.46 -5.20
CA GLY A 194 13.97 13.13 -4.87
C GLY A 194 12.91 12.04 -4.90
N ALA A 195 11.75 12.31 -4.33
CA ALA A 195 10.60 11.39 -4.39
C ALA A 195 10.17 11.11 -5.83
N GLN A 196 10.13 12.15 -6.67
CA GLN A 196 9.79 12.02 -8.08
C GLN A 196 10.84 11.22 -8.87
N ARG A 197 12.16 11.34 -8.53
CA ARG A 197 13.20 10.51 -9.15
C ARG A 197 13.00 9.03 -8.84
N ILE A 198 12.69 8.69 -7.57
CA ILE A 198 12.38 7.32 -7.18
C ILE A 198 11.15 6.81 -7.92
N ALA A 199 10.07 7.58 -7.95
CA ALA A 199 8.83 7.21 -8.64
C ALA A 199 9.06 6.96 -10.13
N ARG A 200 9.82 7.82 -10.81
CA ARG A 200 10.18 7.63 -12.23
C ARG A 200 10.97 6.35 -12.45
N ALA A 201 11.97 6.06 -11.60
CA ALA A 201 12.75 4.83 -11.69
C ALA A 201 11.88 3.58 -11.50
N TRP A 202 10.83 3.68 -10.69
CA TRP A 202 9.87 2.60 -10.45
C TRP A 202 8.73 2.53 -11.48
N GLN A 203 8.64 3.50 -12.41
CA GLN A 203 7.49 3.68 -13.29
C GLN A 203 6.18 3.73 -12.49
N ALA A 204 6.21 4.45 -11.36
CA ALA A 204 5.14 4.53 -10.39
C ALA A 204 4.58 5.96 -10.31
N PRO A 205 3.29 6.14 -9.96
CA PRO A 205 2.74 7.43 -9.64
C PRO A 205 3.48 8.10 -8.47
N CYS A 206 3.61 9.43 -8.54
CA CYS A 206 4.11 10.27 -7.46
C CYS A 206 3.05 11.32 -7.12
N TRP A 207 2.59 11.32 -5.90
CA TRP A 207 1.51 12.17 -5.43
C TRP A 207 2.04 13.19 -4.41
N PRO A 208 1.79 14.48 -4.57
CA PRO A 208 2.13 15.42 -3.51
C PRO A 208 1.23 15.17 -2.29
N VAL A 209 1.76 15.36 -1.09
CA VAL A 209 0.99 15.14 0.16
C VAL A 209 -0.27 16.00 0.22
N SER A 210 -0.27 17.19 -0.39
CA SER A 210 -1.44 18.08 -0.48
C SER A 210 -2.66 17.41 -1.11
N ALA A 211 -2.45 16.49 -2.06
CA ALA A 211 -3.54 15.74 -2.69
C ALA A 211 -4.35 14.86 -1.72
N PHE A 212 -3.84 14.62 -0.51
CA PHE A 212 -4.50 13.80 0.52
C PHE A 212 -5.04 14.63 1.70
N ILE A 213 -4.54 15.86 1.90
CA ILE A 213 -4.93 16.71 3.03
C ILE A 213 -6.26 17.44 2.76
N GLU A 214 -6.56 17.77 1.51
CA GLU A 214 -7.77 18.48 1.11
C GLU A 214 -9.06 17.63 1.17
N MET A 215 -8.96 16.38 1.61
CA MET A 215 -10.08 15.42 1.63
C MET A 215 -10.56 15.04 3.04
N GLY A 216 -10.10 15.76 4.08
CA GLY A 216 -10.44 15.55 5.49
C GLY A 216 -11.54 16.44 6.00
#